data_afd1ab2828edd5a7d6cf80d9b43209f4
#
_entry.id   afd1ab2828edd5a7d6cf80d9b43209f4
#
_cell.length_a   1.000
_cell.length_b   1.000
_cell.length_c   1.000
_cell.angle_alpha   90.00
_cell.angle_beta   90.00
_cell.angle_gamma   90.00
#
_symmetry.space_group_name_H-M   'P 1'
#
loop_
_entity.id
_entity.type
_entity.pdbx_description
1 polymer ?
#
loop_
_entity_poly.entity_id
_entity_poly.type
_entity_poly.pdbx_seq_one_letter_code
_entity_poly.pdbx_strand_id
1 'polypeptide(L)'
;NNDFKPVGTVPSSRVLRTPRDAKMNSIMAEMPVLISVNMDKEEVGLTFENYNLVSAGVVNKDNKLVGMITADDVVTVVQEEAEEDALRLAGVGDEEITDTVVVKTKRRFNWLLLNLFTALLATWVISNFGASIEQMVALAFLMPIVASMGGNAGMQTLAVTIRAIAKKELSTNNFNRVVGK
;
A
#
# COMPACT_ATOMS: atom_id res chain seq x y z
N ASN A 1 31.63 -16.55 -3.13
CA ASN A 1 31.82 -17.36 -1.93
C ASN A 1 31.13 -18.71 -2.12
N ASN A 2 31.72 -19.82 -1.66
CA ASN A 2 31.13 -21.15 -1.81
C ASN A 2 29.77 -21.32 -1.10
N ASP A 3 29.41 -20.40 -0.21
CA ASP A 3 28.17 -20.43 0.56
C ASP A 3 27.03 -19.63 -0.08
N PHE A 4 27.21 -19.15 -1.31
CA PHE A 4 26.23 -18.29 -2.01
C PHE A 4 25.85 -17.00 -1.26
N LYS A 5 26.63 -16.59 -0.26
CA LYS A 5 26.43 -15.33 0.46
C LYS A 5 27.03 -14.19 -0.36
N PRO A 6 26.26 -13.12 -0.64
CA PRO A 6 26.79 -11.95 -1.31
C PRO A 6 27.83 -11.27 -0.43
N VAL A 7 28.94 -10.82 -1.03
CA VAL A 7 30.06 -10.15 -0.34
C VAL A 7 30.32 -8.74 -0.89
N GLY A 8 29.70 -8.40 -2.00
CA GLY A 8 29.80 -7.08 -2.64
C GLY A 8 29.28 -7.10 -4.06
N THR A 9 29.31 -5.96 -4.72
CA THR A 9 28.94 -5.80 -6.13
C THR A 9 30.10 -5.28 -6.96
N VAL A 10 30.12 -5.65 -8.22
CA VAL A 10 31.05 -5.10 -9.20
C VAL A 10 30.25 -4.49 -10.35
N PRO A 11 30.25 -3.15 -10.51
CA PRO A 11 29.59 -2.51 -11.63
C PRO A 11 30.18 -3.00 -12.97
N SER A 12 29.34 -3.27 -13.95
CA SER A 12 29.77 -3.74 -15.28
C SER A 12 30.77 -2.78 -15.93
N SER A 13 30.59 -1.47 -15.74
CA SER A 13 31.51 -0.45 -16.23
C SER A 13 32.93 -0.58 -15.62
N ARG A 14 33.04 -1.03 -14.39
CA ARG A 14 34.32 -1.26 -13.71
C ARG A 14 34.96 -2.53 -14.24
N VAL A 15 34.20 -3.58 -14.45
CA VAL A 15 34.70 -4.83 -15.06
C VAL A 15 35.34 -4.58 -16.45
N LEU A 16 34.63 -3.79 -17.29
CA LEU A 16 35.09 -3.48 -18.64
C LEU A 16 36.39 -2.61 -18.72
N ARG A 17 36.65 -1.84 -17.65
CA ARG A 17 37.84 -0.95 -17.59
C ARG A 17 39.02 -1.56 -16.85
N THR A 18 38.81 -2.70 -16.23
CA THR A 18 39.84 -3.36 -15.41
C THR A 18 40.62 -4.40 -16.21
N PRO A 19 41.92 -4.53 -16.00
CA PRO A 19 42.72 -5.59 -16.62
C PRO A 19 42.17 -6.98 -16.30
N ARG A 20 42.30 -7.91 -17.25
CA ARG A 20 41.67 -9.26 -17.13
C ARG A 20 42.26 -10.12 -16.01
N ASP A 21 43.44 -9.81 -15.56
CA ASP A 21 44.18 -10.48 -14.47
C ASP A 21 43.83 -9.97 -13.07
N ALA A 22 43.06 -8.87 -12.98
CA ALA A 22 42.61 -8.31 -11.70
C ALA A 22 41.63 -9.23 -10.99
N LYS A 23 41.83 -9.43 -9.70
CA LYS A 23 40.91 -10.20 -8.86
C LYS A 23 39.61 -9.41 -8.59
N MET A 24 38.45 -10.06 -8.64
CA MET A 24 37.16 -9.42 -8.37
C MET A 24 37.11 -8.70 -7.03
N ASN A 25 37.78 -9.24 -6.00
CA ASN A 25 37.85 -8.60 -4.68
C ASN A 25 38.54 -7.22 -4.69
N SER A 26 39.45 -6.96 -5.63
CA SER A 26 40.12 -5.66 -5.70
C SER A 26 39.30 -4.57 -6.37
N ILE A 27 38.26 -4.95 -7.11
CA ILE A 27 37.39 -4.04 -7.85
C ILE A 27 35.93 -4.01 -7.31
N MET A 28 35.69 -4.77 -6.26
CA MET A 28 34.38 -4.86 -5.61
C MET A 28 34.07 -3.57 -4.85
N ALA A 29 32.83 -3.12 -4.94
CA ALA A 29 32.28 -2.07 -4.09
C ALA A 29 31.72 -2.69 -2.79
N GLU A 30 31.42 -1.82 -1.82
CA GLU A 30 30.80 -2.23 -0.57
C GLU A 30 29.50 -3.01 -0.80
N MET A 31 29.05 -3.70 0.27
CA MET A 31 27.85 -4.53 0.25
C MET A 31 26.67 -3.71 -0.26
N PRO A 32 26.00 -4.16 -1.32
CA PRO A 32 24.83 -3.47 -1.83
C PRO A 32 23.66 -3.63 -0.86
N VAL A 33 22.63 -2.82 -1.04
CA VAL A 33 21.31 -3.07 -0.44
C VAL A 33 20.80 -4.41 -0.94
N LEU A 34 20.44 -5.29 -0.02
CA LEU A 34 19.87 -6.60 -0.30
C LEU A 34 18.41 -6.63 0.08
N ILE A 35 17.61 -7.32 -0.72
CA ILE A 35 16.18 -7.49 -0.49
C ILE A 35 15.96 -8.88 0.12
N SER A 36 15.19 -8.94 1.21
CA SER A 36 14.79 -10.23 1.77
C SER A 36 13.62 -10.82 0.98
N VAL A 37 13.60 -12.16 0.78
CA VAL A 37 12.45 -12.87 0.17
C VAL A 37 11.13 -12.59 0.91
N ASN A 38 11.19 -12.30 2.22
CA ASN A 38 10.00 -12.01 3.03
C ASN A 38 9.74 -10.52 3.21
N MET A 39 10.44 -9.64 2.50
CA MET A 39 10.20 -8.20 2.54
C MET A 39 8.87 -7.90 1.86
N ASP A 40 8.10 -7.01 2.45
CA ASP A 40 6.83 -6.55 1.90
C ASP A 40 7.04 -5.84 0.56
N LYS A 41 6.10 -5.99 -0.36
CA LYS A 41 6.17 -5.42 -1.71
C LYS A 41 6.31 -3.89 -1.68
N GLU A 42 5.54 -3.22 -0.83
CA GLU A 42 5.64 -1.76 -0.65
C GLU A 42 7.02 -1.35 -0.13
N GLU A 43 7.60 -2.14 0.79
CA GLU A 43 8.93 -1.87 1.34
C GLU A 43 10.03 -2.07 0.29
N VAL A 44 9.86 -3.03 -0.61
CA VAL A 44 10.76 -3.21 -1.76
C VAL A 44 10.72 -1.97 -2.65
N GLY A 45 9.52 -1.49 -3.00
CA GLY A 45 9.32 -0.27 -3.79
C GLY A 45 10.03 0.95 -3.17
N LEU A 46 9.77 1.21 -1.89
CA LEU A 46 10.40 2.29 -1.13
C LEU A 46 11.92 2.16 -1.05
N THR A 47 12.43 0.94 -0.93
CA THR A 47 13.87 0.68 -0.90
C THR A 47 14.52 1.03 -2.23
N PHE A 48 13.91 0.65 -3.35
CA PHE A 48 14.39 1.02 -4.69
C PHE A 48 14.37 2.53 -4.91
N GLU A 49 13.32 3.22 -4.48
CA GLU A 49 13.20 4.68 -4.56
C GLU A 49 14.27 5.38 -3.71
N ASN A 50 14.41 5.01 -2.43
CA ASN A 50 15.31 5.67 -1.49
C ASN A 50 16.78 5.51 -1.86
N TYR A 51 17.16 4.37 -2.41
CA TYR A 51 18.55 4.07 -2.78
C TYR A 51 18.84 4.21 -4.28
N ASN A 52 17.85 4.66 -5.08
CA ASN A 52 17.94 4.78 -6.53
C ASN A 52 18.50 3.50 -7.19
N LEU A 53 17.95 2.35 -6.80
CA LEU A 53 18.43 1.06 -7.26
C LEU A 53 17.95 0.78 -8.68
N VAL A 54 18.83 0.23 -9.51
CA VAL A 54 18.50 -0.33 -10.83
C VAL A 54 18.22 -1.82 -10.72
N SER A 55 18.92 -2.49 -9.79
CA SER A 55 18.73 -3.90 -9.47
C SER A 55 19.23 -4.18 -8.06
N ALA A 56 18.67 -5.20 -7.41
CA ALA A 56 19.09 -5.65 -6.10
C ALA A 56 19.11 -7.18 -6.00
N GLY A 57 20.08 -7.69 -5.24
CA GLY A 57 20.14 -9.11 -4.92
C GLY A 57 19.08 -9.49 -3.90
N VAL A 58 18.40 -10.61 -4.12
CA VAL A 58 17.40 -11.16 -3.21
C VAL A 58 18.03 -12.27 -2.38
N VAL A 59 17.87 -12.21 -1.07
CA VAL A 59 18.45 -13.17 -0.13
C VAL A 59 17.38 -13.88 0.71
N ASN A 60 17.67 -15.12 1.05
CA ASN A 60 16.84 -15.90 1.97
C ASN A 60 17.21 -15.59 3.46
N LYS A 61 16.56 -16.31 4.38
CA LYS A 61 16.80 -16.19 5.85
C LYS A 61 18.23 -16.51 6.25
N ASP A 62 18.96 -17.30 5.48
CA ASP A 62 20.36 -17.66 5.71
C ASP A 62 21.34 -16.68 5.07
N ASN A 63 20.87 -15.55 4.54
CA ASN A 63 21.64 -14.56 3.79
C ASN A 63 22.29 -15.14 2.51
N LYS A 64 21.68 -16.18 1.92
CA LYS A 64 22.14 -16.73 0.63
C LYS A 64 21.39 -16.05 -0.51
N LEU A 65 22.11 -15.71 -1.55
CA LEU A 65 21.54 -15.12 -2.76
C LEU A 65 20.68 -16.17 -3.46
N VAL A 66 19.40 -15.86 -3.64
CA VAL A 66 18.40 -16.74 -4.29
C VAL A 66 17.91 -16.18 -5.62
N GLY A 67 18.12 -14.90 -5.88
CA GLY A 67 17.72 -14.26 -7.11
C GLY A 67 18.14 -12.80 -7.17
N MET A 68 17.57 -12.11 -8.14
CA MET A 68 17.74 -10.67 -8.35
C MET A 68 16.39 -10.09 -8.76
N ILE A 69 16.12 -8.87 -8.32
CA ILE A 69 14.98 -8.07 -8.74
C ILE A 69 15.49 -6.81 -9.43
N THR A 70 14.82 -6.35 -10.46
CA THR A 70 15.18 -5.19 -11.25
C THR A 70 14.14 -4.08 -11.11
N ALA A 71 14.48 -2.85 -11.49
CA ALA A 71 13.60 -1.69 -11.33
C ALA A 71 12.32 -1.82 -12.15
N ASP A 72 12.33 -2.49 -13.30
CA ASP A 72 11.15 -2.77 -14.11
C ASP A 72 10.18 -3.71 -13.41
N ASP A 73 10.66 -4.76 -12.73
CA ASP A 73 9.85 -5.64 -11.90
C ASP A 73 9.19 -4.85 -10.75
N VAL A 74 9.96 -3.96 -10.11
CA VAL A 74 9.48 -3.13 -9.00
C VAL A 74 8.40 -2.15 -9.47
N VAL A 75 8.53 -1.56 -10.66
CA VAL A 75 7.48 -0.68 -11.23
C VAL A 75 6.17 -1.43 -11.37
N THR A 76 6.20 -2.67 -11.86
CA THR A 76 5.00 -3.50 -11.98
C THR A 76 4.38 -3.77 -10.60
N VAL A 77 5.20 -4.13 -9.63
CA VAL A 77 4.76 -4.36 -8.24
C VAL A 77 4.11 -3.12 -7.63
N VAL A 78 4.71 -1.95 -7.80
CA VAL A 78 4.16 -0.67 -7.28
C VAL A 78 2.84 -0.33 -7.96
N GLN A 79 2.67 -0.63 -9.25
CA GLN A 79 1.41 -0.44 -9.97
C GLN A 79 0.32 -1.38 -9.45
N GLU A 80 0.64 -2.66 -9.24
CA GLU A 80 -0.28 -3.65 -8.68
C GLU A 80 -0.77 -3.24 -7.28
N GLU A 81 0.13 -2.80 -6.40
CA GLU A 81 -0.23 -2.32 -5.06
C GLU A 81 -1.13 -1.06 -5.11
N ALA A 82 -0.81 -0.11 -5.99
CA ALA A 82 -1.63 1.09 -6.15
C ALA A 82 -3.04 0.76 -6.67
N GLU A 83 -3.17 -0.22 -7.56
CA GLU A 83 -4.46 -0.70 -8.06
C GLU A 83 -5.23 -1.43 -6.95
N GLU A 84 -4.58 -2.30 -6.17
CA GLU A 84 -5.18 -2.98 -5.03
C GLU A 84 -5.69 -1.99 -3.99
N ASP A 85 -4.91 -0.98 -3.64
CA ASP A 85 -5.31 0.08 -2.73
C ASP A 85 -6.54 0.85 -3.22
N ALA A 86 -6.58 1.19 -4.51
CA ALA A 86 -7.74 1.86 -5.11
C ALA A 86 -9.01 0.99 -5.04
N LEU A 87 -8.90 -0.30 -5.32
CA LEU A 87 -10.00 -1.25 -5.23
C LEU A 87 -10.48 -1.43 -3.79
N ARG A 88 -9.57 -1.54 -2.84
CA ARG A 88 -9.90 -1.63 -1.41
C ARG A 88 -10.63 -0.39 -0.89
N LEU A 89 -10.26 0.81 -1.35
CA LEU A 89 -10.98 2.05 -1.03
C LEU A 89 -12.43 2.03 -1.50
N ALA A 90 -12.69 1.38 -2.63
CA ALA A 90 -14.04 1.21 -3.17
C ALA A 90 -14.81 0.04 -2.50
N GLY A 91 -14.20 -0.66 -1.54
CA GLY A 91 -14.79 -1.86 -0.92
C GLY A 91 -14.85 -3.06 -1.86
N VAL A 92 -14.01 -3.05 -2.90
CA VAL A 92 -13.85 -4.13 -3.89
C VAL A 92 -12.54 -4.83 -3.57
N GLY A 93 -12.56 -6.15 -3.49
CA GLY A 93 -11.33 -6.96 -3.32
C GLY A 93 -10.75 -7.38 -4.67
N ASP A 94 -9.94 -8.45 -4.67
CA ASP A 94 -9.30 -9.06 -5.84
C ASP A 94 -10.36 -9.69 -6.78
N GLU A 95 -11.23 -8.86 -7.34
CA GLU A 95 -12.28 -9.29 -8.27
C GLU A 95 -11.75 -9.20 -9.69
N GLU A 96 -11.75 -10.33 -10.39
CA GLU A 96 -11.54 -10.36 -11.83
C GLU A 96 -12.83 -10.06 -12.60
N ILE A 97 -12.69 -9.42 -13.77
CA ILE A 97 -13.82 -9.13 -14.67
C ILE A 97 -14.55 -10.43 -15.04
N THR A 98 -13.84 -11.55 -15.10
CA THR A 98 -14.31 -12.89 -15.44
C THR A 98 -15.07 -13.61 -14.32
N ASP A 99 -15.00 -13.11 -13.08
CA ASP A 99 -15.68 -13.72 -11.94
C ASP A 99 -17.21 -13.74 -12.12
N THR A 100 -17.83 -14.84 -11.70
CA THR A 100 -19.31 -14.98 -11.75
C THR A 100 -19.98 -14.05 -10.74
N VAL A 101 -21.22 -13.62 -11.06
CA VAL A 101 -22.00 -12.70 -10.21
C VAL A 101 -22.11 -13.20 -8.76
N VAL A 102 -22.26 -14.52 -8.57
CA VAL A 102 -22.37 -15.13 -7.23
C VAL A 102 -21.10 -14.95 -6.42
N VAL A 103 -19.93 -15.13 -7.04
CA VAL A 103 -18.63 -14.97 -6.39
C VAL A 103 -18.42 -13.49 -6.01
N LYS A 104 -18.70 -12.57 -6.94
CA LYS A 104 -18.62 -11.12 -6.68
C LYS A 104 -19.54 -10.70 -5.54
N THR A 105 -20.80 -11.16 -5.54
CA THR A 105 -21.75 -10.84 -4.45
C THR A 105 -21.26 -11.36 -3.11
N LYS A 106 -20.74 -12.58 -3.05
CA LYS A 106 -20.25 -13.17 -1.79
C LYS A 106 -19.03 -12.42 -1.22
N ARG A 107 -18.11 -11.97 -2.08
CA ARG A 107 -16.93 -11.19 -1.66
C ARG A 107 -17.34 -9.81 -1.11
N ARG A 108 -18.35 -9.16 -1.72
CA ARG A 108 -18.86 -7.85 -1.28
C ARG A 108 -19.83 -7.94 -0.11
N PHE A 109 -20.37 -9.10 0.18
CA PHE A 109 -21.46 -9.27 1.15
C PHE A 109 -21.09 -8.72 2.53
N ASN A 110 -19.90 -9.03 3.03
CA ASN A 110 -19.45 -8.55 4.35
C ASN A 110 -19.33 -7.03 4.41
N TRP A 111 -18.85 -6.40 3.35
CA TRP A 111 -18.75 -4.94 3.24
C TRP A 111 -20.14 -4.30 3.16
N LEU A 112 -21.04 -4.86 2.36
CA LEU A 112 -22.42 -4.39 2.25
C LEU A 112 -23.19 -4.56 3.56
N LEU A 113 -22.96 -5.67 4.27
CA LEU A 113 -23.54 -5.90 5.59
C LEU A 113 -23.07 -4.86 6.62
N LEU A 114 -21.77 -4.54 6.63
CA LEU A 114 -21.23 -3.50 7.50
C LEU A 114 -21.85 -2.13 7.18
N ASN A 115 -21.99 -1.78 5.91
CA ASN A 115 -22.63 -0.55 5.48
C ASN A 115 -24.11 -0.51 5.87
N LEU A 116 -24.83 -1.63 5.74
CA LEU A 116 -26.20 -1.74 6.19
C LEU A 116 -26.31 -1.51 7.71
N PHE A 117 -25.41 -2.11 8.48
CA PHE A 117 -25.38 -1.93 9.93
C PHE A 117 -25.14 -0.47 10.34
N THR A 118 -24.20 0.20 9.71
CA THR A 118 -23.93 1.63 9.96
C THR A 118 -25.12 2.52 9.56
N ALA A 119 -25.80 2.20 8.45
CA ALA A 119 -27.01 2.90 8.03
C ALA A 119 -28.16 2.72 9.05
N LEU A 120 -28.35 1.50 9.58
CA LEU A 120 -29.34 1.22 10.62
C LEU A 120 -29.03 1.98 11.92
N LEU A 121 -27.76 2.06 12.31
CA LEU A 121 -27.32 2.86 13.45
C LEU A 121 -27.66 4.35 13.26
N ALA A 122 -27.35 4.90 12.09
CA ALA A 122 -27.69 6.29 11.77
C ALA A 122 -29.22 6.52 11.83
N THR A 123 -29.98 5.60 11.24
CA THR A 123 -31.45 5.67 11.28
C THR A 123 -31.99 5.60 12.70
N TRP A 124 -31.42 4.74 13.54
CA TRP A 124 -31.82 4.64 14.96
C TRP A 124 -31.51 5.94 15.71
N VAL A 125 -30.37 6.57 15.48
CA VAL A 125 -30.08 7.90 16.08
C VAL A 125 -31.07 8.94 15.59
N ILE A 126 -31.38 9.02 14.31
CA ILE A 126 -32.32 9.97 13.71
C ILE A 126 -33.71 9.77 14.32
N SER A 127 -34.16 8.54 14.56
CA SER A 127 -35.49 8.23 15.12
C SER A 127 -35.71 8.83 16.52
N ASN A 128 -34.63 9.02 17.30
CA ASN A 128 -34.73 9.67 18.62
C ASN A 128 -35.04 11.18 18.53
N PHE A 129 -34.88 11.78 17.36
CA PHE A 129 -35.16 13.19 17.12
C PHE A 129 -36.45 13.42 16.30
N GLY A 130 -37.31 12.40 16.19
CA GLY A 130 -38.54 12.46 15.41
C GLY A 130 -39.41 13.67 15.72
N ALA A 131 -39.67 13.94 17.01
CA ALA A 131 -40.45 15.10 17.43
C ALA A 131 -39.87 16.46 17.03
N SER A 132 -38.52 16.57 17.01
CA SER A 132 -37.85 17.79 16.57
C SER A 132 -37.97 17.97 15.05
N ILE A 133 -37.92 16.87 14.29
CA ILE A 133 -38.09 16.86 12.83
C ILE A 133 -39.50 17.23 12.44
N GLU A 134 -40.54 16.75 13.18
CA GLU A 134 -41.93 17.11 12.96
C GLU A 134 -42.18 18.61 13.19
N GLN A 135 -41.55 19.21 14.20
CA GLN A 135 -41.65 20.64 14.47
C GLN A 135 -40.90 21.49 13.43
N MET A 136 -39.83 20.95 12.83
CA MET A 136 -38.97 21.68 11.91
C MET A 136 -38.68 20.87 10.67
N VAL A 137 -39.67 20.76 9.76
CA VAL A 137 -39.60 19.95 8.51
C VAL A 137 -38.37 20.30 7.65
N ALA A 138 -37.83 21.53 7.75
CA ALA A 138 -36.61 21.93 7.06
C ALA A 138 -35.41 21.02 7.39
N LEU A 139 -35.37 20.43 8.60
CA LEU A 139 -34.30 19.49 8.97
C LEU A 139 -34.29 18.23 8.08
N ALA A 140 -35.49 17.74 7.71
CA ALA A 140 -35.60 16.58 6.83
C ALA A 140 -34.98 16.83 5.45
N PHE A 141 -35.07 18.03 4.91
CA PHE A 141 -34.45 18.40 3.64
C PHE A 141 -32.94 18.62 3.74
N LEU A 142 -32.44 19.01 4.92
CA LEU A 142 -31.00 19.24 5.14
C LEU A 142 -30.22 17.96 5.44
N MET A 143 -30.87 16.93 6.01
CA MET A 143 -30.20 15.67 6.36
C MET A 143 -29.40 15.02 5.21
N PRO A 144 -29.95 14.87 3.98
CA PRO A 144 -29.21 14.30 2.87
C PRO A 144 -27.98 15.12 2.47
N ILE A 145 -28.08 16.46 2.58
CA ILE A 145 -26.98 17.37 2.25
C ILE A 145 -25.83 17.18 3.23
N VAL A 146 -26.14 17.18 4.54
CA VAL A 146 -25.14 16.98 5.59
C VAL A 146 -24.50 15.59 5.48
N ALA A 147 -25.30 14.55 5.24
CA ALA A 147 -24.82 13.19 5.07
C ALA A 147 -23.89 13.07 3.87
N SER A 148 -24.25 13.68 2.73
CA SER A 148 -23.42 13.69 1.52
C SER A 148 -22.10 14.44 1.74
N MET A 149 -22.13 15.60 2.37
CA MET A 149 -20.93 16.39 2.68
C MET A 149 -20.01 15.65 3.66
N GLY A 150 -20.58 15.03 4.69
CA GLY A 150 -19.84 14.21 5.66
C GLY A 150 -19.17 13.00 5.00
N GLY A 151 -19.89 12.31 4.11
CA GLY A 151 -19.36 11.20 3.32
C GLY A 151 -18.19 11.62 2.41
N ASN A 152 -18.33 12.73 1.70
CA ASN A 152 -17.29 13.28 0.83
C ASN A 152 -16.04 13.69 1.64
N ALA A 153 -16.23 14.40 2.75
CA ALA A 153 -15.12 14.80 3.63
C ALA A 153 -14.40 13.57 4.21
N GLY A 154 -15.16 12.56 4.65
CA GLY A 154 -14.62 11.30 5.14
C GLY A 154 -13.80 10.57 4.09
N MET A 155 -14.28 10.45 2.85
CA MET A 155 -13.58 9.80 1.76
C MET A 155 -12.30 10.54 1.38
N GLN A 156 -12.32 11.86 1.33
CA GLN A 156 -11.13 12.68 1.05
C GLN A 156 -10.06 12.49 2.13
N THR A 157 -10.47 12.51 3.40
CA THR A 157 -9.55 12.28 4.52
C THR A 157 -8.98 10.87 4.48
N LEU A 158 -9.80 9.86 4.18
CA LEU A 158 -9.37 8.47 4.06
C LEU A 158 -8.31 8.31 2.96
N ALA A 159 -8.54 8.88 1.78
CA ALA A 159 -7.60 8.81 0.66
C ALA A 159 -6.23 9.43 1.01
N VAL A 160 -6.22 10.59 1.69
CA VAL A 160 -4.97 11.22 2.14
C VAL A 160 -4.27 10.37 3.21
N THR A 161 -5.04 9.79 4.13
CA THR A 161 -4.50 8.97 5.22
C THR A 161 -3.86 7.68 4.69
N ILE A 162 -4.52 6.97 3.78
CA ILE A 162 -3.98 5.76 3.15
C ILE A 162 -2.67 6.08 2.42
N ARG A 163 -2.65 7.15 1.63
CA ARG A 163 -1.42 7.60 0.96
C ARG A 163 -0.28 7.87 1.96
N ALA A 164 -0.58 8.51 3.09
CA ALA A 164 0.42 8.81 4.10
C ALA A 164 0.93 7.55 4.82
N ILE A 165 0.08 6.53 4.98
CA ILE A 165 0.47 5.21 5.52
C ILE A 165 1.36 4.48 4.52
N ALA A 166 0.97 4.38 3.25
CA ALA A 166 1.72 3.73 2.19
C ALA A 166 3.13 4.33 2.04
N LYS A 167 3.26 5.65 2.16
CA LYS A 167 4.56 6.34 2.15
C LYS A 167 5.34 6.27 3.48
N LYS A 168 4.83 5.56 4.48
CA LYS A 168 5.39 5.52 5.85
C LYS A 168 5.57 6.91 6.48
N GLU A 169 4.85 7.92 5.98
CA GLU A 169 4.83 9.28 6.56
C GLU A 169 4.04 9.30 7.88
N LEU A 170 3.04 8.40 8.02
CA LEU A 170 2.29 8.16 9.26
C LEU A 170 2.89 6.98 10.01
N SER A 171 3.34 7.24 11.25
CA SER A 171 3.77 6.23 12.20
C SER A 171 3.00 6.39 13.51
N THR A 172 2.97 5.33 14.34
CA THR A 172 2.34 5.38 15.68
C THR A 172 2.86 6.53 16.53
N ASN A 173 4.11 6.96 16.32
CA ASN A 173 4.73 8.02 17.11
C ASN A 173 4.32 9.43 16.67
N ASN A 174 3.92 9.64 15.41
CA ASN A 174 3.53 10.96 14.90
C ASN A 174 2.02 11.12 14.68
N PHE A 175 1.23 10.04 14.85
CA PHE A 175 -0.21 10.02 14.64
C PHE A 175 -0.94 11.17 15.37
N ASN A 176 -0.72 11.29 16.68
CA ASN A 176 -1.36 12.32 17.49
C ASN A 176 -1.01 13.75 17.06
N ARG A 177 0.18 13.94 16.51
CA ARG A 177 0.63 15.26 16.02
C ARG A 177 0.02 15.61 14.66
N VAL A 178 -0.31 14.61 13.85
CA VAL A 178 -0.93 14.82 12.52
C VAL A 178 -2.43 15.00 12.65
N VAL A 179 -3.10 14.24 13.53
CA VAL A 179 -4.55 14.32 13.77
C VAL A 179 -4.93 15.56 14.58
N GLY A 180 -4.02 16.09 15.41
CA GLY A 180 -4.28 17.25 16.26
C GLY A 180 -3.98 18.61 15.61
N LYS A 181 -3.63 18.65 14.32
CA LYS A 181 -3.48 19.86 13.51
C LYS A 181 -4.72 20.13 12.67
#